data_fc1520644cb066665b6e1edb0e8bb690
#
_entry.id   fc1520644cb066665b6e1edb0e8bb690
#
_cell.length_a   1.000
_cell.length_b   1.000
_cell.length_c   1.000
_cell.angle_alpha   90.00
_cell.angle_beta   90.00
_cell.angle_gamma   90.00
#
_symmetry.space_group_name_H-M   'P 1'
#
loop_
_entity.id
_entity.type
_entity.pdbx_description
1 polymer ?
#
loop_
_entity_poly.entity_id
_entity_poly.type
_entity_poly.pdbx_seq_one_letter_code
_entity_poly.pdbx_strand_id
1 'polypeptide(L)'
;MEEINDDIKNKIMIDVLLNAQIHNGSPNAKVVLGSLLGKNPELRPLAKQINIEVQKFADEINSWDRTKIRNTLMELAPNAMKETQARKDKKSEQRKEQKKGLPDLANALKGKVRVRYAPDPSKFPHLGQGMNYMINHMYAKKYDGYVLLRFDDTNPEKVDPIYYDAIKDGLRWLGCEWNEEVRASSFIDEMYDVTTELIEKNKLYFCSCEPLEFNEKKDEGLPCKHRNLETNSHAENFKKMLTGEIKKGEGVIRLKGVLGSNNLNMRDPVMFRISDVKHPFVDEKYKVWPLYDFESAFFEMKYNITHVIRSGEFGKMREELQTNLIELMGGSKPEFISFGRFNIQGSPTSGRVIRELVNEGVVSGWDDLRLLTLQALKRRGIHPKTAKLLIEEASITAKNSTIAWVTLESISRSLLDETARRLYMVIDPYMVEIGGIEDGNIELPFHPEIKDYGVRKMNITKRVYISSEDLVFKEGDIVRLKDFCNIKIIKIGEKIQADFVSKEIIKGVAKIQWVNDDFKEIKLLDPKLLYPVKNEIDKNSMKTTFGYVENNILKLKSDMIVQFERIGFAKLQNIDNEINGHFIHRF
;
A
#
# COMPACT_ATOMS: atom_id res chain seq x y z
N MET A 1 -22.35 -25.11 -39.55
CA MET A 1 -21.74 -24.76 -38.27
C MET A 1 -20.72 -25.85 -37.98
N GLU A 2 -19.44 -25.55 -37.91
CA GLU A 2 -18.44 -26.55 -37.53
C GLU A 2 -18.71 -26.97 -36.08
N GLU A 3 -18.95 -28.27 -35.89
CA GLU A 3 -19.15 -28.86 -34.56
C GLU A 3 -17.81 -29.08 -33.88
N ILE A 4 -17.82 -28.88 -32.52
CA ILE A 4 -16.65 -29.20 -31.70
C ILE A 4 -16.41 -30.71 -31.75
N ASN A 5 -15.29 -31.12 -32.29
CA ASN A 5 -14.90 -32.54 -32.36
C ASN A 5 -14.44 -33.06 -30.97
N ASP A 6 -14.33 -34.36 -30.83
CA ASP A 6 -14.00 -34.99 -29.55
C ASP A 6 -12.60 -34.64 -29.04
N ASP A 7 -11.68 -34.31 -29.92
CA ASP A 7 -10.33 -33.86 -29.58
C ASP A 7 -10.34 -32.50 -28.85
N ILE A 8 -11.18 -31.58 -29.33
CA ILE A 8 -11.38 -30.28 -28.69
C ILE A 8 -12.10 -30.45 -27.34
N LYS A 9 -13.11 -31.35 -27.25
CA LYS A 9 -13.77 -31.65 -26.00
C LYS A 9 -12.82 -32.22 -24.94
N ASN A 10 -11.94 -33.14 -25.34
CA ASN A 10 -10.91 -33.68 -24.47
C ASN A 10 -9.93 -32.59 -23.96
N LYS A 11 -9.50 -31.69 -24.83
CA LYS A 11 -8.66 -30.53 -24.42
C LYS A 11 -9.39 -29.63 -23.41
N ILE A 12 -10.69 -29.35 -23.63
CA ILE A 12 -11.51 -28.58 -22.71
C ILE A 12 -11.60 -29.28 -21.34
N MET A 13 -11.91 -30.58 -21.33
CA MET A 13 -12.01 -31.38 -20.12
C MET A 13 -10.72 -31.36 -19.31
N ILE A 14 -9.56 -31.57 -19.96
CA ILE A 14 -8.25 -31.51 -19.31
C ILE A 14 -7.99 -30.13 -18.70
N ASP A 15 -8.25 -29.03 -19.42
CA ASP A 15 -8.00 -27.67 -18.90
C ASP A 15 -8.97 -27.32 -17.73
N VAL A 16 -10.23 -27.83 -17.75
CA VAL A 16 -11.18 -27.67 -16.62
C VAL A 16 -10.73 -28.47 -15.40
N LEU A 17 -10.31 -29.74 -15.57
CA LEU A 17 -9.79 -30.59 -14.49
C LEU A 17 -8.50 -29.99 -13.88
N LEU A 18 -7.58 -29.49 -14.71
CA LEU A 18 -6.37 -28.81 -14.23
C LEU A 18 -6.72 -27.55 -13.40
N ASN A 19 -7.70 -26.78 -13.86
CA ASN A 19 -8.14 -25.60 -13.13
C ASN A 19 -8.82 -25.97 -11.79
N ALA A 20 -9.68 -26.99 -11.80
CA ALA A 20 -10.32 -27.53 -10.58
C ALA A 20 -9.29 -28.01 -9.57
N GLN A 21 -8.26 -28.76 -10.01
CA GLN A 21 -7.19 -29.25 -9.15
C GLN A 21 -6.41 -28.10 -8.48
N ILE A 22 -6.20 -26.98 -9.18
CA ILE A 22 -5.50 -25.80 -8.66
C ILE A 22 -6.37 -25.00 -7.70
N HIS A 23 -7.69 -24.97 -7.90
CA HIS A 23 -8.66 -24.16 -7.14
C HIS A 23 -9.52 -25.00 -6.18
N ASN A 24 -8.93 -26.00 -5.53
CA ASN A 24 -9.53 -26.79 -4.48
C ASN A 24 -10.85 -27.52 -4.86
N GLY A 25 -11.00 -27.91 -6.12
CA GLY A 25 -12.15 -28.66 -6.63
C GLY A 25 -13.18 -27.79 -7.38
N SER A 26 -13.04 -26.45 -7.37
CA SER A 26 -14.01 -25.56 -8.03
C SER A 26 -13.38 -24.88 -9.25
N PRO A 27 -13.66 -25.34 -10.48
CA PRO A 27 -13.12 -24.74 -11.70
C PRO A 27 -13.77 -23.40 -12.01
N ASN A 28 -12.95 -22.43 -12.49
CA ASN A 28 -13.45 -21.14 -12.97
C ASN A 28 -13.55 -21.14 -14.50
N ALA A 29 -14.76 -21.30 -15.03
CA ALA A 29 -15.03 -21.39 -16.45
C ALA A 29 -14.47 -20.23 -17.29
N LYS A 30 -14.54 -18.98 -16.79
CA LYS A 30 -14.01 -17.79 -17.49
C LYS A 30 -12.50 -17.84 -17.62
N VAL A 31 -11.80 -18.28 -16.58
CA VAL A 31 -10.33 -18.42 -16.57
C VAL A 31 -9.90 -19.55 -17.51
N VAL A 32 -10.61 -20.68 -17.51
CA VAL A 32 -10.35 -21.80 -18.41
C VAL A 32 -10.54 -21.39 -19.87
N LEU A 33 -11.66 -20.77 -20.21
CA LEU A 33 -11.94 -20.27 -21.57
C LEU A 33 -10.85 -19.32 -22.05
N GLY A 34 -10.49 -18.32 -21.24
CA GLY A 34 -9.43 -17.36 -21.58
C GLY A 34 -8.07 -18.02 -21.78
N SER A 35 -7.73 -19.01 -20.95
CA SER A 35 -6.48 -19.78 -21.06
C SER A 35 -6.47 -20.64 -22.33
N LEU A 36 -7.56 -21.34 -22.63
CA LEU A 36 -7.68 -22.24 -23.78
C LEU A 36 -7.58 -21.47 -25.10
N LEU A 37 -8.32 -20.37 -25.25
CA LEU A 37 -8.30 -19.52 -26.46
C LEU A 37 -6.98 -18.72 -26.59
N GLY A 38 -6.30 -18.46 -25.50
CA GLY A 38 -4.96 -17.86 -25.50
C GLY A 38 -3.87 -18.81 -25.95
N LYS A 39 -3.97 -20.10 -25.59
CA LYS A 39 -3.04 -21.16 -26.00
C LYS A 39 -3.28 -21.64 -27.45
N ASN A 40 -4.52 -21.54 -27.93
CA ASN A 40 -4.97 -22.05 -29.21
C ASN A 40 -5.73 -20.95 -29.98
N PRO A 41 -5.02 -19.99 -30.60
CA PRO A 41 -5.68 -18.87 -31.30
C PRO A 41 -6.60 -19.32 -32.45
N GLU A 42 -6.34 -20.46 -33.04
CA GLU A 42 -7.14 -21.09 -34.10
C GLU A 42 -8.54 -21.49 -33.65
N LEU A 43 -8.78 -21.65 -32.31
CA LEU A 43 -10.07 -21.99 -31.76
C LEU A 43 -10.98 -20.76 -31.49
N ARG A 44 -10.49 -19.54 -31.70
CA ARG A 44 -11.25 -18.30 -31.47
C ARG A 44 -12.56 -18.20 -32.26
N PRO A 45 -12.66 -18.67 -33.52
CA PRO A 45 -13.94 -18.67 -34.24
C PRO A 45 -15.02 -19.52 -33.56
N LEU A 46 -14.63 -20.56 -32.81
CA LEU A 46 -15.52 -21.47 -32.07
C LEU A 46 -15.77 -21.02 -30.63
N ALA A 47 -15.34 -19.82 -30.21
CA ALA A 47 -15.36 -19.37 -28.83
C ALA A 47 -16.73 -19.49 -28.13
N LYS A 48 -17.83 -19.24 -28.83
CA LYS A 48 -19.19 -19.38 -28.27
C LYS A 48 -19.51 -20.84 -27.90
N GLN A 49 -19.19 -21.78 -28.78
CA GLN A 49 -19.44 -23.21 -28.59
C GLN A 49 -18.52 -23.77 -27.50
N ILE A 50 -17.24 -23.38 -27.52
CA ILE A 50 -16.25 -23.74 -26.49
C ILE A 50 -16.69 -23.23 -25.12
N ASN A 51 -17.25 -22.02 -25.02
CA ASN A 51 -17.76 -21.47 -23.75
C ASN A 51 -18.90 -22.34 -23.17
N ILE A 52 -19.78 -22.84 -24.03
CA ILE A 52 -20.88 -23.72 -23.60
C ILE A 52 -20.34 -25.05 -23.03
N GLU A 53 -19.37 -25.67 -23.73
CA GLU A 53 -18.77 -26.93 -23.28
C GLU A 53 -17.90 -26.73 -22.03
N VAL A 54 -17.15 -25.62 -21.91
CA VAL A 54 -16.39 -25.28 -20.71
C VAL A 54 -17.31 -25.12 -19.51
N GLN A 55 -18.46 -24.43 -19.68
CA GLN A 55 -19.42 -24.26 -18.60
C GLN A 55 -20.03 -25.60 -18.19
N LYS A 56 -20.43 -26.43 -19.15
CA LYS A 56 -20.99 -27.77 -18.90
C LYS A 56 -20.02 -28.66 -18.11
N PHE A 57 -18.75 -28.73 -18.52
CA PHE A 57 -17.73 -29.50 -17.79
C PHE A 57 -17.41 -28.90 -16.44
N ALA A 58 -17.41 -27.55 -16.30
CA ALA A 58 -17.19 -26.92 -15.02
C ALA A 58 -18.33 -27.25 -14.03
N ASP A 59 -19.59 -27.22 -14.46
CA ASP A 59 -20.76 -27.56 -13.64
C ASP A 59 -20.74 -29.04 -13.23
N GLU A 60 -20.36 -29.93 -14.14
CA GLU A 60 -20.20 -31.35 -13.86
C GLU A 60 -19.10 -31.61 -12.82
N ILE A 61 -17.90 -31.03 -13.02
CA ILE A 61 -16.73 -31.23 -12.15
C ILE A 61 -16.92 -30.59 -10.78
N ASN A 62 -17.72 -29.54 -10.63
CA ASN A 62 -18.07 -28.97 -9.33
C ASN A 62 -18.76 -29.98 -8.39
N SER A 63 -19.38 -31.02 -8.93
CA SER A 63 -19.99 -32.10 -8.14
C SER A 63 -19.03 -33.23 -7.75
N TRP A 64 -17.78 -33.21 -8.27
CA TRP A 64 -16.82 -34.29 -8.06
C TRP A 64 -15.97 -34.05 -6.82
N ASP A 65 -15.62 -35.14 -6.12
CA ASP A 65 -14.59 -35.08 -5.09
C ASP A 65 -13.19 -34.94 -5.67
N ARG A 66 -12.26 -34.50 -4.85
CA ARG A 66 -10.84 -34.25 -5.26
C ARG A 66 -10.14 -35.50 -5.77
N THR A 67 -10.51 -36.67 -5.27
CA THR A 67 -9.91 -37.94 -5.66
C THR A 67 -10.32 -38.30 -7.07
N LYS A 68 -11.59 -38.14 -7.41
CA LYS A 68 -12.12 -38.34 -8.75
C LYS A 68 -11.50 -37.36 -9.75
N ILE A 69 -11.43 -36.06 -9.42
CA ILE A 69 -10.77 -35.03 -10.26
C ILE A 69 -9.33 -35.44 -10.58
N ARG A 70 -8.58 -35.84 -9.55
CA ARG A 70 -7.17 -36.24 -9.71
C ARG A 70 -7.01 -37.50 -10.55
N ASN A 71 -7.81 -38.52 -10.31
CA ASN A 71 -7.73 -39.79 -11.01
C ASN A 71 -8.07 -39.62 -12.50
N THR A 72 -9.17 -38.95 -12.81
CA THR A 72 -9.58 -38.66 -14.19
C THR A 72 -8.52 -37.80 -14.92
N LEU A 73 -7.93 -36.81 -14.24
CA LEU A 73 -6.85 -36.03 -14.82
C LEU A 73 -5.57 -36.89 -15.10
N MET A 74 -5.26 -37.84 -14.22
CA MET A 74 -4.15 -38.75 -14.42
C MET A 74 -4.38 -39.71 -15.57
N GLU A 75 -5.62 -40.16 -15.81
CA GLU A 75 -6.01 -40.99 -16.93
C GLU A 75 -5.94 -40.24 -18.26
N LEU A 76 -6.51 -39.03 -18.33
CA LEU A 76 -6.57 -38.25 -19.57
C LEU A 76 -5.24 -37.56 -19.93
N ALA A 77 -4.48 -37.13 -18.91
CA ALA A 77 -3.24 -36.36 -19.11
C ALA A 77 -2.21 -36.60 -17.99
N PRO A 78 -1.53 -37.75 -17.94
CA PRO A 78 -0.59 -38.14 -16.85
C PRO A 78 0.51 -37.13 -16.57
N ASN A 79 0.95 -36.38 -17.56
CA ASN A 79 2.05 -35.42 -17.47
C ASN A 79 1.57 -33.96 -17.27
N ALA A 80 0.26 -33.67 -17.40
CA ALA A 80 -0.26 -32.30 -17.42
C ALA A 80 0.03 -31.53 -16.12
N MET A 81 0.02 -32.21 -14.98
CA MET A 81 0.38 -31.64 -13.68
C MET A 81 1.87 -31.28 -13.60
N LYS A 82 2.75 -32.19 -14.04
CA LYS A 82 4.22 -31.97 -14.05
C LYS A 82 4.58 -30.82 -14.98
N GLU A 83 3.98 -30.79 -16.18
CA GLU A 83 4.21 -29.72 -17.16
C GLU A 83 3.70 -28.37 -16.67
N THR A 84 2.53 -28.34 -16.01
CA THR A 84 1.97 -27.13 -15.44
C THR A 84 2.84 -26.60 -14.30
N GLN A 85 3.36 -27.49 -13.45
CA GLN A 85 4.29 -27.11 -12.38
C GLN A 85 5.63 -26.64 -12.96
N ALA A 86 6.22 -27.36 -13.90
CA ALA A 86 7.48 -26.97 -14.57
C ALA A 86 7.37 -25.62 -15.31
N ARG A 87 6.20 -25.33 -15.92
CA ARG A 87 5.92 -24.01 -16.52
C ARG A 87 5.80 -22.91 -15.47
N LYS A 88 5.15 -23.20 -14.32
CA LYS A 88 5.08 -22.27 -13.19
C LYS A 88 6.47 -22.00 -12.61
N ASP A 89 7.27 -23.03 -12.44
CA ASP A 89 8.62 -22.92 -11.89
C ASP A 89 9.55 -22.14 -12.85
N LYS A 90 9.57 -22.46 -14.15
CA LYS A 90 10.27 -21.68 -15.17
C LYS A 90 9.82 -20.22 -15.23
N LYS A 91 8.51 -19.98 -15.16
CA LYS A 91 7.95 -18.61 -15.17
C LYS A 91 8.26 -17.86 -13.88
N SER A 92 8.37 -18.57 -12.76
CA SER A 92 8.81 -18.06 -11.46
C SER A 92 10.30 -17.73 -11.47
N GLU A 93 11.14 -18.60 -12.04
CA GLU A 93 12.59 -18.36 -12.21
C GLU A 93 12.87 -17.22 -13.17
N GLN A 94 12.24 -17.18 -14.33
CA GLN A 94 12.33 -16.05 -15.26
C GLN A 94 11.82 -14.73 -14.66
N ARG A 95 10.77 -14.77 -13.84
CA ARG A 95 10.31 -13.60 -13.08
C ARG A 95 11.30 -13.20 -11.98
N LYS A 96 11.96 -14.16 -11.35
CA LYS A 96 13.02 -13.88 -10.35
C LYS A 96 14.27 -13.28 -10.99
N GLU A 97 14.65 -13.72 -12.18
CA GLU A 97 15.78 -13.15 -12.93
C GLU A 97 15.46 -11.76 -13.52
N GLN A 98 14.24 -11.51 -14.00
CA GLN A 98 13.79 -10.20 -14.47
C GLN A 98 13.49 -9.20 -13.35
N LYS A 99 13.35 -9.66 -12.08
CA LYS A 99 12.92 -8.85 -10.92
C LYS A 99 14.07 -8.27 -10.11
N LYS A 100 15.32 -8.40 -10.50
CA LYS A 100 16.42 -7.80 -9.71
C LYS A 100 16.69 -6.36 -10.13
N GLY A 101 16.04 -5.41 -9.40
CA GLY A 101 16.36 -4.00 -9.44
C GLY A 101 15.37 -3.12 -10.20
N LEU A 102 15.57 -1.82 -10.07
CA LEU A 102 14.84 -0.83 -10.86
C LEU A 102 15.28 -0.88 -12.33
N PRO A 103 14.33 -0.81 -13.30
CA PRO A 103 14.68 -0.60 -14.70
C PRO A 103 15.59 0.62 -14.89
N ASP A 104 16.39 0.64 -15.95
CA ASP A 104 17.15 1.84 -16.27
C ASP A 104 16.22 2.94 -16.78
N LEU A 105 16.54 4.19 -16.41
CA LEU A 105 15.85 5.35 -16.95
C LEU A 105 16.42 5.69 -18.33
N ALA A 106 15.52 6.04 -19.25
CA ALA A 106 15.94 6.53 -20.56
C ALA A 106 16.73 7.84 -20.39
N ASN A 107 17.78 8.04 -21.18
CA ASN A 107 18.59 9.26 -21.21
C ASN A 107 19.20 9.69 -19.84
N ALA A 108 19.27 8.78 -18.86
CA ALA A 108 19.78 9.07 -17.54
C ALA A 108 21.33 9.07 -17.52
N LEU A 109 21.91 10.14 -17.02
CA LEU A 109 23.35 10.26 -16.80
C LEU A 109 23.62 10.35 -15.29
N LYS A 110 24.62 9.60 -14.83
CA LYS A 110 25.04 9.62 -13.42
C LYS A 110 25.43 11.04 -12.99
N GLY A 111 24.93 11.48 -11.83
CA GLY A 111 25.12 12.83 -11.30
C GLY A 111 24.26 13.92 -11.95
N LYS A 112 23.46 13.59 -13.01
CA LYS A 112 22.64 14.59 -13.70
C LYS A 112 21.14 14.31 -13.63
N VAL A 113 20.72 13.18 -13.08
CA VAL A 113 19.31 12.87 -12.87
C VAL A 113 18.73 13.79 -11.79
N ARG A 114 17.66 14.49 -12.11
CA ARG A 114 16.91 15.37 -11.20
C ARG A 114 15.45 14.91 -11.18
N VAL A 115 14.99 14.48 -10.02
CA VAL A 115 13.63 14.03 -9.76
C VAL A 115 12.98 14.89 -8.68
N ARG A 116 11.69 14.69 -8.44
CA ARG A 116 10.97 15.42 -7.39
C ARG A 116 9.95 14.56 -6.65
N TYR A 117 9.76 14.85 -5.38
CA TYR A 117 8.55 14.53 -4.64
C TYR A 117 7.64 15.77 -4.74
N ALA A 118 6.42 15.59 -5.20
CA ALA A 118 5.47 16.69 -5.39
C ALA A 118 4.16 16.37 -4.67
N PRO A 119 4.17 16.36 -3.32
CA PRO A 119 2.96 16.14 -2.54
C PRO A 119 2.03 17.37 -2.53
N ASP A 120 0.72 17.11 -2.68
CA ASP A 120 -0.35 18.05 -2.33
C ASP A 120 -0.61 17.97 -0.81
N PRO A 121 -0.37 19.05 -0.03
CA PRO A 121 -0.54 19.06 1.43
C PRO A 121 -2.01 19.26 1.83
N SER A 122 -2.90 18.42 1.31
CA SER A 122 -4.35 18.42 1.55
C SER A 122 -4.83 17.24 2.40
N LYS A 123 -3.93 16.32 2.75
CA LYS A 123 -4.19 15.12 3.57
C LYS A 123 -2.89 14.49 4.05
N PHE A 124 -3.01 13.61 5.03
CA PHE A 124 -1.91 12.73 5.43
C PHE A 124 -1.54 11.78 4.28
N PRO A 125 -0.23 11.57 4.01
CA PRO A 125 0.22 10.69 2.94
C PRO A 125 -0.08 9.22 3.29
N HIS A 126 -0.60 8.47 2.32
CA HIS A 126 -0.80 7.04 2.46
C HIS A 126 0.33 6.24 1.82
N LEU A 127 0.42 4.93 2.12
CA LEU A 127 1.50 4.06 1.65
C LEU A 127 1.70 4.09 0.13
N GLY A 128 0.63 4.16 -0.67
CA GLY A 128 0.74 4.26 -2.12
C GLY A 128 1.48 5.53 -2.59
N GLN A 129 1.27 6.67 -1.91
CA GLN A 129 2.06 7.89 -2.15
C GLN A 129 3.49 7.71 -1.64
N GLY A 130 3.67 7.10 -0.46
CA GLY A 130 4.99 6.77 0.07
C GLY A 130 5.81 5.89 -0.88
N MET A 131 5.19 4.91 -1.53
CA MET A 131 5.84 4.08 -2.55
C MET A 131 6.26 4.90 -3.77
N ASN A 132 5.44 5.87 -4.22
CA ASN A 132 5.83 6.79 -5.30
C ASN A 132 7.08 7.61 -4.92
N TYR A 133 7.11 8.17 -3.70
CA TYR A 133 8.29 8.90 -3.21
C TYR A 133 9.51 8.00 -3.11
N MET A 134 9.34 6.79 -2.60
CA MET A 134 10.40 5.78 -2.53
C MET A 134 10.97 5.42 -3.90
N ILE A 135 10.14 5.28 -4.95
CA ILE A 135 10.60 5.02 -6.32
C ILE A 135 11.51 6.16 -6.81
N ASN A 136 11.09 7.42 -6.63
CA ASN A 136 11.90 8.59 -6.98
C ASN A 136 13.22 8.58 -6.19
N HIS A 137 13.18 8.30 -4.88
CA HIS A 137 14.35 8.17 -4.03
C HIS A 137 15.33 7.09 -4.52
N MET A 138 14.80 5.89 -4.82
CA MET A 138 15.59 4.77 -5.31
C MET A 138 16.29 5.09 -6.64
N TYR A 139 15.61 5.80 -7.55
CA TYR A 139 16.24 6.26 -8.80
C TYR A 139 17.28 7.34 -8.56
N ALA A 140 17.01 8.31 -7.70
CA ALA A 140 18.01 9.31 -7.34
C ALA A 140 19.27 8.64 -6.75
N LYS A 141 19.12 7.70 -5.83
CA LYS A 141 20.27 6.93 -5.29
C LYS A 141 21.01 6.12 -6.37
N LYS A 142 20.28 5.48 -7.31
CA LYS A 142 20.88 4.69 -8.40
C LYS A 142 21.77 5.53 -9.31
N TYR A 143 21.40 6.78 -9.54
CA TYR A 143 22.09 7.66 -10.49
C TYR A 143 22.88 8.80 -9.82
N ASP A 144 23.12 8.77 -8.51
CA ASP A 144 23.72 9.87 -7.72
C ASP A 144 23.05 11.22 -8.06
N GLY A 145 21.72 11.20 -8.12
CA GLY A 145 20.89 12.29 -8.60
C GLY A 145 20.43 13.24 -7.50
N TYR A 146 19.70 14.25 -7.92
CA TYR A 146 19.12 15.28 -7.07
C TYR A 146 17.62 15.05 -6.88
N VAL A 147 17.13 15.33 -5.67
CA VAL A 147 15.71 15.23 -5.32
C VAL A 147 15.20 16.57 -4.80
N LEU A 148 14.19 17.11 -5.45
CA LEU A 148 13.41 18.26 -4.97
C LEU A 148 12.20 17.78 -4.18
N LEU A 149 11.99 18.24 -2.96
CA LEU A 149 10.71 18.16 -2.27
C LEU A 149 9.94 19.45 -2.56
N ARG A 150 8.88 19.35 -3.36
CA ARG A 150 8.00 20.46 -3.72
C ARG A 150 6.61 20.20 -3.15
N PHE A 151 6.15 21.08 -2.29
CA PHE A 151 4.76 21.09 -1.85
C PHE A 151 3.90 21.80 -2.89
N ASP A 152 3.01 21.05 -3.56
CA ASP A 152 2.05 21.56 -4.54
C ASP A 152 0.86 22.17 -3.77
N ASP A 153 1.06 23.36 -3.23
CA ASP A 153 0.18 24.03 -2.28
C ASP A 153 -0.57 25.24 -2.86
N THR A 154 -0.76 25.27 -4.16
CA THR A 154 -1.46 26.36 -4.86
C THR A 154 -2.99 26.29 -4.79
N ASN A 155 -3.55 25.36 -4.00
CA ASN A 155 -4.97 25.32 -3.72
C ASN A 155 -5.27 25.68 -2.25
N PRO A 156 -5.45 26.97 -1.90
CA PRO A 156 -5.63 27.41 -0.52
C PRO A 156 -6.85 26.82 0.18
N GLU A 157 -7.85 26.34 -0.56
CA GLU A 157 -9.07 25.73 -0.01
C GLU A 157 -8.81 24.35 0.66
N LYS A 158 -7.65 23.73 0.43
CA LYS A 158 -7.35 22.36 0.88
C LYS A 158 -6.10 22.25 1.73
N VAL A 159 -5.28 23.27 1.72
CA VAL A 159 -3.96 23.26 2.37
C VAL A 159 -4.12 23.46 3.88
N ASP A 160 -3.37 22.65 4.65
CA ASP A 160 -3.29 22.80 6.11
C ASP A 160 -1.84 22.54 6.56
N PRO A 161 -1.27 23.37 7.47
CA PRO A 161 0.08 23.22 7.99
C PRO A 161 0.42 21.83 8.52
N ILE A 162 -0.54 21.15 9.15
CA ILE A 162 -0.35 19.81 9.71
C ILE A 162 0.08 18.78 8.65
N TYR A 163 -0.34 18.96 7.40
CA TYR A 163 -0.01 17.99 6.35
C TYR A 163 1.42 18.10 5.87
N TYR A 164 2.05 19.29 5.93
CA TYR A 164 3.47 19.46 5.56
C TYR A 164 4.37 18.67 6.49
N ASP A 165 4.14 18.80 7.80
CA ASP A 165 4.92 18.07 8.79
C ASP A 165 4.65 16.57 8.71
N ALA A 166 3.40 16.16 8.51
CA ALA A 166 3.04 14.76 8.31
C ALA A 166 3.72 14.14 7.07
N ILE A 167 3.81 14.89 5.97
CA ILE A 167 4.49 14.45 4.75
C ILE A 167 6.01 14.29 5.01
N LYS A 168 6.65 15.30 5.62
CA LYS A 168 8.08 15.24 5.96
C LYS A 168 8.41 14.12 6.94
N ASP A 169 7.58 13.94 7.97
CA ASP A 169 7.73 12.83 8.93
C ASP A 169 7.60 11.47 8.24
N GLY A 170 6.60 11.32 7.38
CA GLY A 170 6.40 10.10 6.61
C GLY A 170 7.56 9.79 5.66
N LEU A 171 8.09 10.79 4.96
CA LEU A 171 9.25 10.64 4.08
C LEU A 171 10.51 10.23 4.88
N ARG A 172 10.79 10.88 6.00
CA ARG A 172 11.92 10.53 6.88
C ARG A 172 11.77 9.12 7.44
N TRP A 173 10.57 8.74 7.86
CA TRP A 173 10.30 7.39 8.34
C TRP A 173 10.57 6.33 7.27
N LEU A 174 10.24 6.61 6.00
CA LEU A 174 10.58 5.72 4.87
C LEU A 174 12.07 5.71 4.53
N GLY A 175 12.88 6.63 5.10
CA GLY A 175 14.28 6.83 4.72
C GLY A 175 14.47 7.56 3.39
N CYS A 176 13.44 8.28 2.93
CA CYS A 176 13.54 9.16 1.76
C CYS A 176 14.23 10.47 2.13
N GLU A 177 15.25 10.83 1.39
CA GLU A 177 16.01 12.06 1.54
C GLU A 177 15.74 12.99 0.36
N TRP A 178 15.95 14.29 0.55
CA TRP A 178 15.85 15.30 -0.49
C TRP A 178 16.92 16.37 -0.32
N ASN A 179 17.31 17.02 -1.42
CA ASN A 179 18.36 18.02 -1.45
C ASN A 179 17.85 19.43 -1.15
N GLU A 180 16.63 19.73 -1.59
CA GLU A 180 16.01 21.03 -1.44
C GLU A 180 14.52 20.89 -1.19
N GLU A 181 13.94 21.81 -0.40
CA GLU A 181 12.52 21.86 -0.06
C GLU A 181 11.94 23.21 -0.49
N VAL A 182 10.84 23.18 -1.22
CA VAL A 182 10.13 24.39 -1.67
C VAL A 182 8.63 24.25 -1.50
N ARG A 183 7.95 25.39 -1.36
CA ARG A 183 6.50 25.51 -1.42
C ARG A 183 6.13 26.27 -2.68
N ALA A 184 5.21 25.74 -3.48
CA ALA A 184 4.80 26.38 -4.71
C ALA A 184 4.17 27.77 -4.46
N SER A 185 3.47 27.93 -3.33
CA SER A 185 2.92 29.21 -2.89
C SER A 185 3.96 30.32 -2.69
N SER A 186 5.23 29.99 -2.47
CA SER A 186 6.32 30.97 -2.32
C SER A 186 6.81 31.54 -3.65
N PHE A 187 6.36 31.02 -4.78
CA PHE A 187 6.81 31.40 -6.13
C PHE A 187 5.70 32.00 -6.97
N ILE A 188 4.61 32.44 -6.35
CA ILE A 188 3.45 33.01 -7.07
C ILE A 188 3.82 34.25 -7.85
N ASP A 189 4.65 35.15 -7.30
CA ASP A 189 5.09 36.35 -8.00
C ASP A 189 5.87 35.99 -9.30
N GLU A 190 6.79 35.01 -9.24
CA GLU A 190 7.52 34.55 -10.42
C GLU A 190 6.59 33.88 -11.45
N MET A 191 5.56 33.16 -11.00
CA MET A 191 4.56 32.58 -11.90
C MET A 191 3.70 33.66 -12.56
N TYR A 192 3.47 34.80 -11.87
CA TYR A 192 2.78 35.95 -12.49
C TYR A 192 3.64 36.63 -13.56
N ASP A 193 4.98 36.75 -13.32
CA ASP A 193 5.90 37.30 -14.31
C ASP A 193 5.88 36.45 -15.59
N VAL A 194 6.03 35.12 -15.44
CA VAL A 194 5.94 34.17 -16.57
C VAL A 194 4.56 34.25 -17.27
N THR A 195 3.49 34.40 -16.49
CA THR A 195 2.13 34.54 -17.04
C THR A 195 2.00 35.80 -17.87
N THR A 196 2.54 36.93 -17.40
CA THR A 196 2.53 38.21 -18.10
C THR A 196 3.29 38.09 -19.44
N GLU A 197 4.49 37.49 -19.40
CA GLU A 197 5.29 37.26 -20.62
C GLU A 197 4.55 36.37 -21.64
N LEU A 198 3.90 35.30 -21.16
CA LEU A 198 3.12 34.42 -22.04
C LEU A 198 1.85 35.08 -22.59
N ILE A 199 1.24 36.01 -21.87
CA ILE A 199 0.14 36.84 -22.40
C ILE A 199 0.67 37.74 -23.49
N GLU A 200 1.77 38.46 -23.29
CA GLU A 200 2.40 39.34 -24.27
C GLU A 200 2.82 38.57 -25.54
N LYS A 201 3.29 37.33 -25.38
CA LYS A 201 3.57 36.40 -26.50
C LYS A 201 2.32 35.79 -27.11
N ASN A 202 1.12 36.21 -26.70
CA ASN A 202 -0.17 35.71 -27.20
C ASN A 202 -0.37 34.20 -27.00
N LYS A 203 0.20 33.64 -25.93
CA LYS A 203 0.09 32.20 -25.54
C LYS A 203 -0.96 31.95 -24.47
N LEU A 204 -1.21 32.93 -23.61
CA LEU A 204 -2.27 32.89 -22.60
C LEU A 204 -3.30 33.98 -22.88
N TYR A 205 -4.53 33.79 -22.40
CA TYR A 205 -5.58 34.77 -22.55
C TYR A 205 -6.58 34.75 -21.39
N PHE A 206 -7.17 35.90 -21.08
CA PHE A 206 -8.25 36.01 -20.13
C PHE A 206 -9.57 35.55 -20.76
N CYS A 207 -10.38 34.82 -20.00
CA CYS A 207 -11.69 34.34 -20.43
C CYS A 207 -12.72 34.49 -19.29
N SER A 208 -13.86 35.15 -19.61
CA SER A 208 -15.02 35.29 -18.71
C SER A 208 -16.27 34.59 -19.26
N CYS A 209 -16.11 33.56 -20.09
CA CYS A 209 -17.23 32.71 -20.50
C CYS A 209 -17.77 31.91 -19.33
N GLU A 210 -19.10 31.78 -19.30
CA GLU A 210 -19.75 30.79 -18.44
C GLU A 210 -19.23 29.37 -18.75
N PRO A 211 -19.08 28.50 -17.74
CA PRO A 211 -18.50 27.17 -17.92
C PRO A 211 -19.22 26.30 -18.97
N LEU A 212 -20.55 26.39 -19.05
CA LEU A 212 -21.34 25.63 -20.02
C LEU A 212 -21.07 26.13 -21.44
N GLU A 213 -21.18 27.45 -21.70
CA GLU A 213 -20.89 28.08 -22.98
C GLU A 213 -19.47 27.72 -23.48
N PHE A 214 -18.51 27.76 -22.57
CA PHE A 214 -17.13 27.41 -22.92
C PHE A 214 -16.96 25.93 -23.28
N ASN A 215 -17.56 25.02 -22.51
CA ASN A 215 -17.41 23.57 -22.72
C ASN A 215 -18.04 23.14 -24.06
N GLU A 216 -19.22 23.70 -24.44
CA GLU A 216 -19.82 23.43 -25.74
C GLU A 216 -18.85 23.76 -26.87
N LYS A 217 -18.29 24.98 -26.87
CA LYS A 217 -17.31 25.39 -27.88
C LYS A 217 -16.03 24.55 -27.85
N LYS A 218 -15.54 24.23 -26.67
CA LYS A 218 -14.38 23.37 -26.49
C LYS A 218 -14.60 21.99 -27.11
N ASP A 219 -15.78 21.40 -26.93
CA ASP A 219 -16.11 20.07 -27.46
C ASP A 219 -16.21 20.08 -28.97
N GLU A 220 -16.75 21.18 -29.55
CA GLU A 220 -16.80 21.42 -30.99
C GLU A 220 -15.43 21.81 -31.59
N GLY A 221 -14.42 22.07 -30.77
CA GLY A 221 -13.12 22.55 -31.24
C GLY A 221 -13.12 24.00 -31.73
N LEU A 222 -14.07 24.81 -31.25
CA LEU A 222 -14.25 26.21 -31.66
C LEU A 222 -13.67 27.17 -30.60
N PRO A 223 -13.17 28.35 -31.04
CA PRO A 223 -12.69 29.38 -30.13
C PRO A 223 -13.85 30.05 -29.38
N CYS A 224 -13.63 30.38 -28.10
CA CYS A 224 -14.53 31.27 -27.41
C CYS A 224 -14.34 32.75 -27.88
N LYS A 225 -15.31 33.62 -27.60
CA LYS A 225 -15.31 35.05 -27.99
C LYS A 225 -14.09 35.83 -27.44
N HIS A 226 -13.46 35.39 -26.34
CA HIS A 226 -12.35 36.10 -25.72
C HIS A 226 -10.99 35.70 -26.31
N ARG A 227 -10.86 34.51 -26.90
CA ARG A 227 -9.57 33.92 -27.31
C ARG A 227 -8.74 34.79 -28.26
N ASN A 228 -9.42 35.52 -29.16
CA ASN A 228 -8.79 36.29 -30.22
C ASN A 228 -8.83 37.81 -29.97
N LEU A 229 -9.16 38.25 -28.75
CA LEU A 229 -9.01 39.65 -28.38
C LEU A 229 -7.53 40.05 -28.38
N GLU A 230 -7.26 41.34 -28.41
CA GLU A 230 -5.91 41.88 -28.37
C GLU A 230 -5.19 41.54 -27.06
N THR A 231 -3.88 41.32 -27.15
CA THR A 231 -3.04 40.95 -25.99
C THR A 231 -3.10 41.98 -24.85
N ASN A 232 -3.19 43.30 -25.21
CA ASN A 232 -3.33 44.36 -24.20
C ASN A 232 -4.58 44.19 -23.35
N SER A 233 -5.72 43.80 -23.97
CA SER A 233 -6.95 43.52 -23.24
C SER A 233 -6.78 42.35 -22.26
N HIS A 234 -6.07 41.30 -22.66
CA HIS A 234 -5.77 40.16 -21.74
C HIS A 234 -4.87 40.58 -20.60
N ALA A 235 -3.82 41.38 -20.85
CA ALA A 235 -2.91 41.88 -19.84
C ALA A 235 -3.62 42.80 -18.83
N GLU A 236 -4.49 43.70 -19.29
CA GLU A 236 -5.30 44.54 -18.42
C GLU A 236 -6.25 43.74 -17.53
N ASN A 237 -6.94 42.73 -18.11
CA ASN A 237 -7.82 41.89 -17.33
C ASN A 237 -7.06 41.02 -16.32
N PHE A 238 -5.86 40.54 -16.66
CA PHE A 238 -5.00 39.84 -15.70
C PHE A 238 -4.61 40.76 -14.54
N LYS A 239 -4.24 42.02 -14.80
CA LYS A 239 -3.99 43.02 -13.74
C LYS A 239 -5.21 43.23 -12.86
N LYS A 240 -6.43 43.33 -13.45
CA LYS A 240 -7.68 43.44 -12.68
C LYS A 240 -7.99 42.19 -11.84
N MET A 241 -7.60 40.99 -12.29
CA MET A 241 -7.66 39.78 -11.45
C MET A 241 -6.72 39.92 -10.24
N LEU A 242 -5.46 40.38 -10.48
CA LEU A 242 -4.47 40.53 -9.41
C LEU A 242 -4.85 41.59 -8.39
N THR A 243 -5.44 42.71 -8.80
CA THR A 243 -5.93 43.78 -7.89
C THR A 243 -7.23 43.41 -7.18
N GLY A 244 -7.93 42.36 -7.66
CA GLY A 244 -9.20 41.90 -7.11
C GLY A 244 -10.41 42.71 -7.58
N GLU A 245 -10.28 43.49 -8.67
CA GLU A 245 -11.40 44.10 -9.37
C GLU A 245 -12.31 43.05 -10.01
N ILE A 246 -11.70 42.01 -10.61
CA ILE A 246 -12.40 40.80 -11.09
C ILE A 246 -12.50 39.82 -9.93
N LYS A 247 -13.69 39.33 -9.64
CA LYS A 247 -14.00 38.45 -8.50
C LYS A 247 -13.97 36.99 -8.89
N LYS A 248 -14.01 36.12 -7.87
CA LYS A 248 -14.12 34.65 -8.01
C LYS A 248 -15.35 34.31 -8.89
N GLY A 249 -15.11 33.53 -9.94
CA GLY A 249 -16.13 33.11 -10.90
C GLY A 249 -16.29 34.02 -12.12
N GLU A 250 -15.78 35.27 -12.12
CA GLU A 250 -15.94 36.22 -13.20
C GLU A 250 -14.88 36.07 -14.30
N GLY A 251 -13.80 35.34 -14.06
CA GLY A 251 -12.78 35.14 -15.05
C GLY A 251 -11.67 34.15 -14.65
N VAL A 252 -10.99 33.67 -15.68
CA VAL A 252 -9.86 32.74 -15.58
C VAL A 252 -8.81 33.08 -16.63
N ILE A 253 -7.55 32.63 -16.40
CA ILE A 253 -6.53 32.63 -17.46
C ILE A 253 -6.48 31.26 -18.11
N ARG A 254 -6.50 31.23 -19.45
CA ARG A 254 -6.43 29.99 -20.25
C ARG A 254 -5.19 29.96 -21.13
N LEU A 255 -4.68 28.75 -21.39
CA LEU A 255 -3.72 28.52 -22.47
C LEU A 255 -4.41 28.64 -23.82
N LYS A 256 -3.78 29.30 -24.79
CA LYS A 256 -4.15 29.19 -26.21
C LYS A 256 -3.61 27.85 -26.74
N GLY A 257 -4.36 26.82 -26.51
CA GLY A 257 -4.03 25.47 -26.90
C GLY A 257 -4.43 25.13 -28.35
N VAL A 258 -4.53 23.85 -28.65
CA VAL A 258 -4.88 23.32 -29.97
C VAL A 258 -6.34 22.88 -29.96
N LEU A 259 -7.24 23.73 -30.49
CA LEU A 259 -8.70 23.52 -30.46
C LEU A 259 -9.13 22.20 -31.10
N GLY A 260 -8.51 21.80 -32.22
CA GLY A 260 -8.80 20.56 -32.94
C GLY A 260 -8.10 19.32 -32.39
N SER A 261 -7.38 19.41 -31.24
CA SER A 261 -6.68 18.27 -30.68
C SER A 261 -7.63 17.17 -30.21
N ASN A 262 -7.27 15.91 -30.44
CA ASN A 262 -7.94 14.76 -29.83
C ASN A 262 -7.72 14.70 -28.31
N ASN A 263 -6.70 15.37 -27.81
CA ASN A 263 -6.44 15.54 -26.39
C ASN A 263 -7.23 16.73 -25.85
N LEU A 264 -8.32 16.47 -25.15
CA LEU A 264 -9.17 17.50 -24.55
C LEU A 264 -8.43 18.41 -23.55
N ASN A 265 -7.32 17.96 -22.97
CA ASN A 265 -6.49 18.79 -22.09
C ASN A 265 -5.73 19.88 -22.88
N MET A 266 -5.56 19.71 -24.18
CA MET A 266 -4.91 20.71 -25.04
C MET A 266 -5.88 21.79 -25.57
N ARG A 267 -7.21 21.64 -25.39
CA ARG A 267 -8.21 22.57 -25.88
C ARG A 267 -8.46 23.68 -24.84
N ASP A 268 -7.66 24.71 -24.89
CA ASP A 268 -7.73 25.94 -24.08
C ASP A 268 -7.97 25.69 -22.57
N PRO A 269 -7.11 24.89 -21.90
CA PRO A 269 -7.28 24.59 -20.49
C PRO A 269 -7.07 25.82 -19.60
N VAL A 270 -7.71 25.82 -18.43
CA VAL A 270 -7.50 26.86 -17.40
C VAL A 270 -6.13 26.71 -16.78
N MET A 271 -5.40 27.80 -16.70
CA MET A 271 -4.08 27.89 -16.06
C MET A 271 -4.13 28.57 -14.70
N PHE A 272 -4.98 29.62 -14.54
CA PHE A 272 -5.16 30.33 -13.28
C PHE A 272 -6.63 30.56 -12.99
N ARG A 273 -6.96 30.53 -11.70
CA ARG A 273 -8.28 30.85 -11.15
C ARG A 273 -8.18 31.78 -9.93
N ILE A 274 -9.29 32.44 -9.59
CA ILE A 274 -9.39 33.25 -8.39
C ILE A 274 -9.90 32.39 -7.20
N SER A 275 -9.27 32.53 -6.04
CA SER A 275 -9.76 32.02 -4.77
C SER A 275 -9.59 33.09 -3.69
N ASP A 276 -10.65 33.29 -2.89
CA ASP A 276 -10.68 34.27 -1.80
C ASP A 276 -10.31 33.62 -0.45
N VAL A 277 -9.91 32.34 -0.46
CA VAL A 277 -9.52 31.62 0.73
C VAL A 277 -8.10 31.99 1.14
N LYS A 278 -7.91 32.32 2.40
CA LYS A 278 -6.63 32.60 3.02
C LYS A 278 -5.71 31.38 2.99
N HIS A 279 -4.49 31.60 2.53
CA HIS A 279 -3.47 30.55 2.50
C HIS A 279 -2.64 30.56 3.79
N PRO A 280 -2.33 29.40 4.42
CA PRO A 280 -1.69 29.36 5.74
C PRO A 280 -0.28 29.98 5.82
N PHE A 281 0.44 30.12 4.71
CA PHE A 281 1.81 30.65 4.69
C PHE A 281 1.97 31.98 3.97
N VAL A 282 1.10 32.33 3.06
CA VAL A 282 1.16 33.59 2.31
C VAL A 282 -0.07 34.49 2.55
N ASP A 283 -0.92 34.07 3.48
CA ASP A 283 -2.08 34.80 3.94
C ASP A 283 -3.02 35.19 2.79
N GLU A 284 -3.48 36.43 2.74
CA GLU A 284 -4.35 37.01 1.69
C GLU A 284 -3.57 37.74 0.59
N LYS A 285 -2.22 37.57 0.57
CA LYS A 285 -1.35 38.22 -0.40
C LYS A 285 -1.77 37.95 -1.86
N TYR A 286 -2.19 36.72 -2.13
CA TYR A 286 -2.52 36.29 -3.49
C TYR A 286 -3.99 35.90 -3.60
N LYS A 287 -4.64 36.31 -4.69
CA LYS A 287 -6.02 35.96 -5.03
C LYS A 287 -6.08 35.06 -6.29
N VAL A 288 -5.10 35.15 -7.16
CA VAL A 288 -5.03 34.40 -8.43
C VAL A 288 -4.07 33.25 -8.27
N TRP A 289 -4.56 32.04 -8.41
CA TRP A 289 -3.81 30.83 -8.13
C TRP A 289 -3.62 29.98 -9.38
N PRO A 290 -2.38 29.51 -9.65
CA PRO A 290 -2.11 28.59 -10.74
C PRO A 290 -2.79 27.25 -10.49
N LEU A 291 -3.17 26.58 -11.58
CA LEU A 291 -3.61 25.19 -11.53
C LEU A 291 -2.42 24.25 -11.75
N TYR A 292 -2.61 23.02 -11.33
CA TYR A 292 -1.60 21.97 -11.28
C TYR A 292 -0.72 21.86 -12.53
N ASP A 293 -1.29 21.98 -13.75
CA ASP A 293 -0.50 21.79 -14.97
C ASP A 293 0.47 22.94 -15.20
N PHE A 294 0.07 24.19 -14.90
CA PHE A 294 0.94 25.35 -15.00
C PHE A 294 2.02 25.33 -13.91
N GLU A 295 1.61 25.11 -12.66
CA GLU A 295 2.50 24.97 -11.52
C GLU A 295 3.56 23.89 -11.76
N SER A 296 3.13 22.69 -12.15
CA SER A 296 4.04 21.58 -12.40
C SER A 296 5.04 21.92 -13.51
N ALA A 297 4.57 22.45 -14.65
CA ALA A 297 5.45 22.83 -15.76
C ALA A 297 6.46 23.93 -15.37
N PHE A 298 6.03 24.92 -14.61
CA PHE A 298 6.90 25.98 -14.09
C PHE A 298 8.07 25.41 -13.25
N PHE A 299 7.77 24.53 -12.32
CA PHE A 299 8.79 23.93 -11.45
C PHE A 299 9.67 22.91 -12.17
N GLU A 300 9.12 22.13 -13.10
CA GLU A 300 9.92 21.20 -13.91
C GLU A 300 10.95 21.98 -14.74
N MET A 301 10.57 23.12 -15.30
CA MET A 301 11.47 24.05 -16.02
C MET A 301 12.46 24.70 -15.05
N LYS A 302 11.99 25.38 -14.00
CA LYS A 302 12.81 26.18 -13.08
C LYS A 302 13.91 25.36 -12.40
N TYR A 303 13.60 24.12 -12.00
CA TYR A 303 14.53 23.23 -11.31
C TYR A 303 15.24 22.24 -12.25
N ASN A 304 15.07 22.39 -13.56
CA ASN A 304 15.66 21.50 -14.56
C ASN A 304 15.42 20.02 -14.23
N ILE A 305 14.17 19.66 -13.89
CA ILE A 305 13.80 18.29 -13.61
C ILE A 305 13.97 17.48 -14.89
N THR A 306 14.80 16.45 -14.83
CA THR A 306 15.12 15.60 -15.99
C THR A 306 14.18 14.43 -16.15
N HIS A 307 13.64 13.92 -15.02
CA HIS A 307 12.75 12.75 -15.01
C HIS A 307 11.56 12.99 -14.08
N VAL A 308 10.37 12.96 -14.67
CA VAL A 308 9.08 13.06 -13.95
C VAL A 308 8.53 11.66 -13.75
N ILE A 309 8.77 11.10 -12.55
CA ILE A 309 8.35 9.74 -12.19
C ILE A 309 7.08 9.83 -11.36
N ARG A 310 5.97 9.30 -11.86
CA ARG A 310 4.66 9.46 -11.21
C ARG A 310 3.69 8.32 -11.54
N SER A 311 2.56 8.27 -10.80
CA SER A 311 1.48 7.34 -11.07
C SER A 311 0.82 7.61 -12.44
N GLY A 312 0.48 6.55 -13.16
CA GLY A 312 -0.15 6.60 -14.48
C GLY A 312 -1.57 7.21 -14.52
N GLU A 313 -2.14 7.56 -13.35
CA GLU A 313 -3.42 8.26 -13.26
C GLU A 313 -3.41 9.65 -13.90
N PHE A 314 -2.24 10.28 -13.99
CA PHE A 314 -2.08 11.56 -14.66
C PHE A 314 -2.19 11.45 -16.20
N GLY A 315 -1.92 10.28 -16.76
CA GLY A 315 -2.10 9.94 -18.16
C GLY A 315 -1.23 10.71 -19.15
N LYS A 316 -1.12 10.17 -20.37
CA LYS A 316 -0.36 10.78 -21.48
C LYS A 316 -0.94 12.13 -21.95
N MET A 317 -2.25 12.30 -21.80
CA MET A 317 -2.91 13.56 -22.20
C MET A 317 -2.40 14.75 -21.39
N ARG A 318 -2.12 14.56 -20.10
CA ARG A 318 -1.57 15.61 -19.23
C ARG A 318 -0.06 15.80 -19.45
N GLU A 319 0.65 14.74 -19.81
CA GLU A 319 2.06 14.80 -20.20
C GLU A 319 2.27 15.71 -21.42
N GLU A 320 1.42 15.59 -22.44
CA GLU A 320 1.45 16.46 -23.64
C GLU A 320 1.24 17.93 -23.27
N LEU A 321 0.24 18.24 -22.43
CA LEU A 321 -0.02 19.60 -21.97
C LEU A 321 1.17 20.18 -21.19
N GLN A 322 1.72 19.43 -20.23
CA GLN A 322 2.83 19.90 -19.42
C GLN A 322 4.12 20.07 -20.26
N THR A 323 4.37 19.19 -21.22
CA THR A 323 5.47 19.34 -22.18
C THR A 323 5.34 20.65 -22.96
N ASN A 324 4.16 20.93 -23.51
CA ASN A 324 3.90 22.17 -24.24
C ASN A 324 4.13 23.41 -23.36
N LEU A 325 3.67 23.40 -22.11
CA LEU A 325 3.88 24.50 -21.17
C LEU A 325 5.37 24.71 -20.84
N ILE A 326 6.12 23.64 -20.59
CA ILE A 326 7.57 23.69 -20.32
C ILE A 326 8.31 24.33 -21.50
N GLU A 327 8.01 23.91 -22.73
CA GLU A 327 8.61 24.46 -23.95
C GLU A 327 8.25 25.93 -24.16
N LEU A 328 7.00 26.34 -23.90
CA LEU A 328 6.57 27.73 -23.96
C LEU A 328 7.28 28.62 -22.95
N MET A 329 7.67 28.08 -21.80
CA MET A 329 8.45 28.75 -20.74
C MET A 329 9.97 28.70 -21.02
N GLY A 330 10.40 28.12 -22.14
CA GLY A 330 11.82 28.02 -22.52
C GLY A 330 12.60 26.86 -21.87
N GLY A 331 11.91 25.93 -21.25
CA GLY A 331 12.50 24.73 -20.65
C GLY A 331 12.68 23.57 -21.63
N SER A 332 13.37 22.54 -21.18
CA SER A 332 13.55 21.29 -21.92
C SER A 332 12.57 20.23 -21.42
N LYS A 333 12.00 19.44 -22.33
CA LYS A 333 11.10 18.35 -22.02
C LYS A 333 11.78 17.33 -21.11
N PRO A 334 11.24 16.99 -19.91
CA PRO A 334 11.71 15.89 -19.11
C PRO A 334 11.28 14.53 -19.66
N GLU A 335 11.95 13.46 -19.24
CA GLU A 335 11.47 12.09 -19.44
C GLU A 335 10.33 11.79 -18.47
N PHE A 336 9.15 11.45 -19.01
CA PHE A 336 7.99 11.06 -18.21
C PHE A 336 7.93 9.55 -18.03
N ILE A 337 7.99 9.10 -16.79
CA ILE A 337 7.88 7.70 -16.42
C ILE A 337 6.60 7.50 -15.61
N SER A 338 5.62 6.83 -16.23
CA SER A 338 4.35 6.50 -15.59
C SER A 338 4.32 5.03 -15.19
N PHE A 339 3.97 4.75 -13.94
CA PHE A 339 3.75 3.41 -13.42
C PHE A 339 2.33 3.25 -12.88
N GLY A 340 1.85 2.00 -12.79
CA GLY A 340 0.52 1.69 -12.29
C GLY A 340 0.39 2.00 -10.80
N ARG A 341 -0.83 2.29 -10.36
CA ARG A 341 -1.13 2.51 -8.94
C ARG A 341 -0.85 1.28 -8.11
N PHE A 342 -0.33 1.51 -6.92
CA PHE A 342 -0.28 0.50 -5.86
C PHE A 342 -1.53 0.62 -4.99
N ASN A 343 -2.49 -0.29 -5.20
CA ASN A 343 -3.69 -0.38 -4.39
C ASN A 343 -3.46 -1.43 -3.30
N ILE A 344 -3.68 -1.06 -2.05
CA ILE A 344 -3.55 -1.98 -0.91
C ILE A 344 -4.95 -2.23 -0.37
N GLN A 345 -5.31 -3.52 -0.22
CA GLN A 345 -6.60 -3.93 0.28
C GLN A 345 -6.73 -3.68 1.79
N GLY A 346 -7.94 -3.56 2.28
CA GLY A 346 -8.25 -3.56 3.70
C GLY A 346 -8.39 -2.20 4.38
N SER A 347 -8.05 -1.09 3.69
CA SER A 347 -8.18 0.27 4.23
C SER A 347 -8.43 1.31 3.14
N PRO A 348 -9.17 2.40 3.44
CA PRO A 348 -9.37 3.49 2.50
C PRO A 348 -8.08 4.30 2.31
N THR A 349 -7.91 4.86 1.09
CA THR A 349 -6.81 5.79 0.77
C THR A 349 -7.31 7.19 0.39
N SER A 350 -8.63 7.36 0.23
CA SER A 350 -9.26 8.65 -0.05
C SER A 350 -9.27 9.53 1.19
N GLY A 351 -8.67 10.72 1.11
CA GLY A 351 -8.68 11.68 2.23
C GLY A 351 -10.09 12.13 2.63
N ARG A 352 -11.04 12.19 1.69
CA ARG A 352 -12.45 12.49 2.00
C ARG A 352 -13.06 11.39 2.86
N VAL A 353 -12.91 10.13 2.45
CA VAL A 353 -13.46 8.98 3.18
C VAL A 353 -12.85 8.88 4.58
N ILE A 354 -11.53 9.08 4.72
CA ILE A 354 -10.88 9.03 6.03
C ILE A 354 -11.41 10.14 6.94
N ARG A 355 -11.62 11.37 6.45
CA ARG A 355 -12.24 12.46 7.23
C ARG A 355 -13.66 12.13 7.69
N GLU A 356 -14.46 11.54 6.81
CA GLU A 356 -15.81 11.07 7.17
C GLU A 356 -15.75 10.04 8.31
N LEU A 357 -14.85 9.04 8.21
CA LEU A 357 -14.66 8.02 9.25
C LEU A 357 -14.16 8.59 10.59
N VAL A 358 -13.30 9.62 10.55
CA VAL A 358 -12.86 10.33 11.76
C VAL A 358 -14.03 11.09 12.38
N ASN A 359 -14.80 11.82 11.59
CA ASN A 359 -15.95 12.60 12.06
C ASN A 359 -17.06 11.71 12.65
N GLU A 360 -17.25 10.52 12.10
CA GLU A 360 -18.18 9.51 12.61
C GLU A 360 -17.66 8.74 13.83
N GLY A 361 -16.40 8.96 14.24
CA GLY A 361 -15.77 8.22 15.34
C GLY A 361 -15.47 6.75 15.05
N VAL A 362 -15.52 6.33 13.78
CA VAL A 362 -15.17 4.96 13.37
C VAL A 362 -13.67 4.71 13.51
N VAL A 363 -12.85 5.70 13.21
CA VAL A 363 -11.41 5.72 13.45
C VAL A 363 -11.02 6.87 14.35
N SER A 364 -9.99 6.70 15.17
CA SER A 364 -9.57 7.68 16.18
C SER A 364 -8.86 8.91 15.60
N GLY A 365 -8.40 8.84 14.36
CA GLY A 365 -7.67 9.91 13.68
C GLY A 365 -6.93 9.37 12.46
N TRP A 366 -6.10 10.21 11.85
CA TRP A 366 -5.31 9.84 10.67
C TRP A 366 -4.21 8.81 10.95
N ASP A 367 -3.86 8.62 12.20
CA ASP A 367 -2.88 7.65 12.70
C ASP A 367 -3.52 6.40 13.31
N ASP A 368 -4.83 6.19 13.10
CA ASP A 368 -5.52 4.97 13.55
C ASP A 368 -4.85 3.73 12.97
N LEU A 369 -4.58 2.75 13.82
CA LEU A 369 -3.80 1.54 13.49
C LEU A 369 -4.36 0.70 12.33
N ARG A 370 -5.61 0.96 11.91
CA ARG A 370 -6.29 0.27 10.80
C ARG A 370 -6.13 0.98 9.45
N LEU A 371 -5.55 2.20 9.45
CA LEU A 371 -5.36 3.01 8.26
C LEU A 371 -4.01 2.70 7.57
N LEU A 372 -3.94 3.11 6.30
CA LEU A 372 -2.73 3.01 5.46
C LEU A 372 -1.96 4.34 5.35
N THR A 373 -2.25 5.33 6.19
CA THR A 373 -1.42 6.53 6.24
C THR A 373 -0.02 6.17 6.76
N LEU A 374 1.00 6.91 6.36
CA LEU A 374 2.38 6.64 6.82
C LEU A 374 2.48 6.78 8.34
N GLN A 375 1.73 7.72 8.94
CA GLN A 375 1.64 7.91 10.39
C GLN A 375 1.03 6.70 11.08
N ALA A 376 -0.07 6.16 10.53
CA ALA A 376 -0.72 4.97 11.08
C ALA A 376 0.22 3.74 11.03
N LEU A 377 0.89 3.53 9.90
CA LEU A 377 1.84 2.43 9.74
C LEU A 377 3.05 2.56 10.68
N LYS A 378 3.60 3.78 10.82
CA LYS A 378 4.67 4.10 11.77
C LYS A 378 4.23 3.85 13.21
N ARG A 379 3.04 4.34 13.59
CA ARG A 379 2.45 4.12 14.92
C ARG A 379 2.23 2.64 15.18
N ARG A 380 1.67 1.92 14.20
CA ARG A 380 1.43 0.46 14.29
C ARG A 380 2.74 -0.34 14.43
N GLY A 381 3.88 0.20 13.98
CA GLY A 381 5.18 -0.48 14.05
C GLY A 381 5.51 -1.30 12.80
N ILE A 382 4.85 -1.03 11.68
CA ILE A 382 5.25 -1.60 10.38
C ILE A 382 6.69 -1.16 10.08
N HIS A 383 7.52 -2.10 9.66
CA HIS A 383 8.93 -1.78 9.40
C HIS A 383 9.07 -0.88 8.16
N PRO A 384 9.81 0.26 8.22
CA PRO A 384 9.87 1.23 7.13
C PRO A 384 10.40 0.67 5.80
N LYS A 385 11.31 -0.29 5.83
CA LYS A 385 11.81 -0.98 4.61
C LYS A 385 10.73 -1.77 3.88
N THR A 386 9.57 -2.01 4.49
CA THR A 386 8.46 -2.75 3.86
C THR A 386 8.02 -2.11 2.55
N ALA A 387 7.95 -0.77 2.48
CA ALA A 387 7.58 -0.05 1.26
C ALA A 387 8.55 -0.36 0.10
N LYS A 388 9.85 -0.35 0.36
CA LYS A 388 10.90 -0.67 -0.62
C LYS A 388 10.76 -2.11 -1.13
N LEU A 389 10.62 -3.07 -0.22
CA LEU A 389 10.48 -4.48 -0.59
C LEU A 389 9.19 -4.75 -1.36
N LEU A 390 8.08 -4.08 -1.03
CA LEU A 390 6.84 -4.15 -1.80
C LEU A 390 7.03 -3.66 -3.24
N ILE A 391 7.79 -2.58 -3.46
CA ILE A 391 8.12 -2.07 -4.80
C ILE A 391 8.96 -3.09 -5.57
N GLU A 392 9.97 -3.66 -4.94
CA GLU A 392 10.85 -4.67 -5.54
C GLU A 392 10.08 -5.94 -5.92
N GLU A 393 9.11 -6.35 -5.08
CA GLU A 393 8.26 -7.53 -5.35
C GLU A 393 7.21 -7.25 -6.43
N ALA A 394 6.50 -6.12 -6.36
CA ALA A 394 5.44 -5.78 -7.31
C ALA A 394 5.98 -5.43 -8.71
N SER A 395 7.25 -5.04 -8.82
CA SER A 395 7.89 -4.48 -10.01
C SER A 395 7.22 -3.17 -10.49
N ILE A 396 8.01 -2.28 -11.07
CA ILE A 396 7.52 -1.02 -11.63
C ILE A 396 6.99 -1.29 -13.03
N THR A 397 5.69 -1.43 -13.18
CA THR A 397 5.01 -1.66 -14.46
C THR A 397 3.93 -0.60 -14.69
N ALA A 398 3.50 -0.42 -15.95
CA ALA A 398 2.41 0.49 -16.27
C ALA A 398 1.02 0.02 -15.80
N LYS A 399 0.89 -1.24 -15.35
CA LYS A 399 -0.37 -1.80 -14.88
C LYS A 399 -0.56 -1.57 -13.38
N ASN A 400 -1.79 -1.22 -12.99
CA ASN A 400 -2.13 -1.13 -11.58
C ASN A 400 -1.90 -2.46 -10.86
N SER A 401 -1.27 -2.41 -9.69
CA SER A 401 -1.04 -3.56 -8.83
C SER A 401 -1.98 -3.50 -7.62
N THR A 402 -2.55 -4.64 -7.26
CA THR A 402 -3.32 -4.78 -6.02
C THR A 402 -2.52 -5.65 -5.06
N ILE A 403 -2.15 -5.07 -3.93
CA ILE A 403 -1.36 -5.72 -2.88
C ILE A 403 -2.32 -6.13 -1.77
N ALA A 404 -2.32 -7.42 -1.44
CA ALA A 404 -3.07 -7.90 -0.29
C ALA A 404 -2.41 -7.43 1.01
N TRP A 405 -3.22 -7.10 2.01
CA TRP A 405 -2.71 -6.69 3.33
C TRP A 405 -1.77 -7.75 3.94
N VAL A 406 -2.08 -9.03 3.76
CA VAL A 406 -1.23 -10.14 4.22
C VAL A 406 0.17 -10.12 3.62
N THR A 407 0.35 -9.63 2.40
CA THR A 407 1.68 -9.47 1.78
C THR A 407 2.50 -8.41 2.51
N LEU A 408 1.88 -7.27 2.82
CA LEU A 408 2.51 -6.21 3.62
C LEU A 408 2.94 -6.74 4.99
N GLU A 409 2.05 -7.46 5.69
CA GLU A 409 2.34 -8.06 6.99
C GLU A 409 3.45 -9.10 6.89
N SER A 410 3.45 -9.96 5.87
CA SER A 410 4.48 -10.99 5.68
C SER A 410 5.88 -10.38 5.51
N ILE A 411 6.00 -9.34 4.69
CA ILE A 411 7.28 -8.62 4.49
C ILE A 411 7.71 -7.94 5.78
N SER A 412 6.79 -7.22 6.45
CA SER A 412 7.09 -6.54 7.71
C SER A 412 7.52 -7.54 8.79
N ARG A 413 6.85 -8.70 8.86
CA ARG A 413 7.18 -9.78 9.79
C ARG A 413 8.60 -10.28 9.62
N SER A 414 9.02 -10.57 8.38
CA SER A 414 10.39 -11.02 8.11
C SER A 414 11.43 -10.02 8.59
N LEU A 415 11.17 -8.73 8.38
CA LEU A 415 12.08 -7.67 8.84
C LEU A 415 12.11 -7.51 10.37
N LEU A 416 10.97 -7.68 11.02
CA LEU A 416 10.86 -7.57 12.47
C LEU A 416 11.46 -8.78 13.19
N ASP A 417 11.36 -9.97 12.60
CA ASP A 417 11.92 -11.21 13.17
C ASP A 417 13.45 -11.15 13.34
N GLU A 418 14.13 -10.36 12.50
CA GLU A 418 15.57 -10.15 12.57
C GLU A 418 16.02 -9.40 13.84
N THR A 419 15.13 -8.61 14.46
CA THR A 419 15.54 -7.68 15.53
C THR A 419 14.65 -7.67 16.76
N ALA A 420 13.44 -8.25 16.69
CA ALA A 420 12.50 -8.19 17.81
C ALA A 420 12.91 -9.10 18.96
N ARG A 421 12.90 -8.56 20.19
CA ARG A 421 13.05 -9.39 21.39
C ARG A 421 11.88 -10.33 21.56
N ARG A 422 12.15 -11.56 21.94
CA ARG A 422 11.17 -12.62 22.13
C ARG A 422 10.75 -12.72 23.59
N LEU A 423 9.45 -12.80 23.81
CA LEU A 423 8.84 -13.02 25.12
C LEU A 423 7.77 -14.11 25.03
N TYR A 424 7.46 -14.71 26.16
CA TYR A 424 6.31 -15.58 26.31
C TYR A 424 5.09 -14.77 26.77
N MET A 425 3.98 -15.03 26.15
CA MET A 425 2.67 -14.49 26.47
C MET A 425 1.61 -15.57 26.27
N VAL A 426 0.56 -15.56 27.08
CA VAL A 426 -0.62 -16.41 26.93
C VAL A 426 -1.86 -15.54 26.87
N ILE A 427 -2.81 -15.91 26.01
CA ILE A 427 -4.08 -15.21 25.80
C ILE A 427 -5.19 -16.00 26.47
N ASP A 428 -6.15 -15.32 27.11
CA ASP A 428 -7.24 -15.95 27.88
C ASP A 428 -6.69 -17.07 28.77
N PRO A 429 -5.85 -16.71 29.78
CA PRO A 429 -4.98 -17.63 30.51
C PRO A 429 -5.75 -18.70 31.27
N TYR A 430 -5.32 -19.95 31.14
CA TYR A 430 -5.85 -21.10 31.84
C TYR A 430 -4.78 -21.72 32.72
N MET A 431 -5.07 -21.92 34.01
CA MET A 431 -4.09 -22.41 35.00
C MET A 431 -3.80 -23.89 34.83
N VAL A 432 -2.52 -24.25 34.89
CA VAL A 432 -2.04 -25.63 34.99
C VAL A 432 -1.23 -25.79 36.27
N GLU A 433 -1.64 -26.74 37.14
CA GLU A 433 -0.94 -27.11 38.36
C GLU A 433 -0.14 -28.40 38.11
N ILE A 434 1.19 -28.35 38.35
CA ILE A 434 2.09 -29.44 37.97
C ILE A 434 2.63 -30.10 39.23
N GLY A 435 2.29 -31.39 39.41
CA GLY A 435 2.86 -32.25 40.46
C GLY A 435 4.25 -32.75 40.12
N GLY A 436 5.05 -33.01 41.12
CA GLY A 436 6.37 -33.63 40.95
C GLY A 436 7.45 -32.73 40.34
N ILE A 437 7.22 -31.42 40.26
CA ILE A 437 8.22 -30.46 39.77
C ILE A 437 8.96 -29.81 40.94
N GLU A 438 10.26 -29.65 40.78
CA GLU A 438 11.12 -28.95 41.75
C GLU A 438 11.26 -27.47 41.34
N ASP A 439 11.33 -26.59 42.35
CA ASP A 439 11.60 -25.17 42.14
C ASP A 439 12.97 -24.97 41.51
N GLY A 440 13.09 -23.96 40.66
CA GLY A 440 14.31 -23.64 39.93
C GLY A 440 14.14 -22.45 39.01
N ASN A 441 14.98 -22.33 38.00
CA ASN A 441 14.83 -21.36 36.95
C ASN A 441 15.33 -21.89 35.61
N ILE A 442 14.85 -21.29 34.53
CA ILE A 442 15.36 -21.48 33.18
C ILE A 442 15.86 -20.16 32.65
N GLU A 443 16.87 -20.22 31.81
CA GLU A 443 17.40 -19.06 31.09
C GLU A 443 17.14 -19.22 29.59
N LEU A 444 16.51 -18.26 28.98
CA LEU A 444 16.19 -18.22 27.56
C LEU A 444 16.76 -16.92 26.94
N PRO A 445 17.27 -16.93 25.71
CA PRO A 445 17.74 -15.71 25.08
C PRO A 445 16.56 -14.79 24.75
N PHE A 446 16.77 -13.46 24.81
CA PHE A 446 15.80 -12.51 24.25
C PHE A 446 15.73 -12.57 22.73
N HIS A 447 16.78 -13.06 22.05
CA HIS A 447 16.81 -13.30 20.63
C HIS A 447 17.75 -14.46 20.31
N PRO A 448 17.41 -15.37 19.39
CA PRO A 448 18.21 -16.57 19.12
C PRO A 448 19.59 -16.25 18.54
N GLU A 449 19.73 -15.16 17.76
CA GLU A 449 20.95 -14.79 17.04
C GLU A 449 21.66 -13.57 17.66
N ILE A 450 20.93 -12.63 18.28
CA ILE A 450 21.51 -11.41 18.86
C ILE A 450 21.83 -11.61 20.33
N LYS A 451 23.04 -12.07 20.61
CA LYS A 451 23.52 -12.37 21.97
C LYS A 451 23.55 -11.14 22.89
N ASP A 452 23.80 -9.95 22.34
CA ASP A 452 23.87 -8.68 23.09
C ASP A 452 22.53 -8.28 23.72
N TYR A 453 21.41 -8.88 23.31
CA TYR A 453 20.14 -8.67 23.99
C TYR A 453 20.07 -9.35 25.37
N GLY A 454 21.01 -10.28 25.64
CA GLY A 454 21.09 -11.00 26.92
C GLY A 454 20.05 -12.08 27.04
N VAL A 455 19.85 -12.53 28.29
CA VAL A 455 18.97 -13.63 28.65
C VAL A 455 17.85 -13.18 29.57
N ARG A 456 16.73 -13.87 29.47
CA ARG A 456 15.56 -13.76 30.34
C ARG A 456 15.49 -14.96 31.24
N LYS A 457 15.33 -14.72 32.56
CA LYS A 457 15.19 -15.76 33.57
C LYS A 457 13.72 -15.94 33.89
N MET A 458 13.25 -17.17 33.88
CA MET A 458 11.90 -17.52 34.28
C MET A 458 11.97 -18.52 35.45
N ASN A 459 11.32 -18.19 36.56
CA ASN A 459 11.23 -19.10 37.70
C ASN A 459 10.34 -20.30 37.35
N ILE A 460 10.78 -21.46 37.75
CA ILE A 460 9.99 -22.69 37.69
C ILE A 460 9.14 -22.74 38.94
N THR A 461 7.82 -22.83 38.75
CA THR A 461 6.84 -22.92 39.84
C THR A 461 5.86 -24.05 39.55
N LYS A 462 5.15 -24.51 40.57
CA LYS A 462 4.12 -25.54 40.42
C LYS A 462 2.92 -25.09 39.63
N ARG A 463 2.76 -23.78 39.44
CA ARG A 463 1.67 -23.17 38.68
C ARG A 463 2.19 -22.45 37.44
N VAL A 464 1.62 -22.78 36.30
CA VAL A 464 1.85 -22.08 35.05
C VAL A 464 0.52 -21.76 34.37
N TYR A 465 0.53 -20.85 33.45
CA TYR A 465 -0.65 -20.49 32.66
C TYR A 465 -0.37 -20.75 31.17
N ILE A 466 -1.37 -21.27 30.49
CA ILE A 466 -1.36 -21.53 29.04
C ILE A 466 -2.51 -20.78 28.37
N SER A 467 -2.46 -20.58 27.06
CA SER A 467 -3.59 -19.98 26.33
C SER A 467 -4.76 -20.96 26.27
N SER A 468 -5.99 -20.47 26.40
CA SER A 468 -7.20 -21.29 26.23
C SER A 468 -7.28 -21.94 24.85
N GLU A 469 -6.75 -21.30 23.81
CA GLU A 469 -6.64 -21.84 22.45
C GLU A 469 -5.74 -23.09 22.35
N ASP A 470 -4.82 -23.28 23.28
CA ASP A 470 -3.93 -24.46 23.35
C ASP A 470 -4.59 -25.68 24.03
N LEU A 471 -5.83 -25.60 24.50
CA LEU A 471 -6.60 -26.69 25.12
C LEU A 471 -7.09 -27.73 24.11
N VAL A 472 -6.20 -28.24 23.26
CA VAL A 472 -6.50 -29.22 22.22
C VAL A 472 -6.14 -30.66 22.59
N PHE A 473 -5.74 -30.89 23.84
CA PHE A 473 -5.32 -32.18 24.40
C PHE A 473 -6.39 -32.76 25.35
N LYS A 474 -6.23 -34.01 25.73
CA LYS A 474 -7.14 -34.77 26.60
C LYS A 474 -6.43 -35.22 27.85
N GLU A 475 -7.21 -35.65 28.84
CA GLU A 475 -6.68 -36.37 30.02
C GLU A 475 -5.91 -37.61 29.58
N GLY A 476 -4.72 -37.80 30.16
CA GLY A 476 -3.76 -38.83 29.79
C GLY A 476 -2.71 -38.44 28.75
N ASP A 477 -2.96 -37.36 27.97
CA ASP A 477 -2.01 -36.89 26.96
C ASP A 477 -0.74 -36.32 27.60
N ILE A 478 0.37 -36.44 26.87
CA ILE A 478 1.64 -35.76 27.22
C ILE A 478 1.76 -34.54 26.32
N VAL A 479 2.03 -33.38 26.91
CA VAL A 479 2.30 -32.13 26.22
C VAL A 479 3.63 -31.54 26.69
N ARG A 480 4.28 -30.73 25.85
CA ARG A 480 5.52 -30.08 26.19
C ARG A 480 5.31 -28.59 26.42
N LEU A 481 5.58 -28.14 27.63
CA LEU A 481 5.79 -26.73 27.91
C LEU A 481 7.06 -26.28 27.18
N LYS A 482 6.91 -25.32 26.24
CA LYS A 482 7.98 -24.92 25.32
C LYS A 482 9.26 -24.54 26.06
N ASP A 483 10.39 -25.08 25.58
CA ASP A 483 11.74 -24.85 26.13
C ASP A 483 11.91 -25.21 27.63
N PHE A 484 10.99 -26.01 28.17
CA PHE A 484 11.01 -26.42 29.57
C PHE A 484 10.89 -27.96 29.76
N CYS A 485 9.68 -28.47 29.93
CA CYS A 485 9.48 -29.87 30.26
C CYS A 485 8.24 -30.49 29.60
N ASN A 486 8.16 -31.81 29.65
CA ASN A 486 6.96 -32.55 29.30
C ASN A 486 6.13 -32.77 30.55
N ILE A 487 4.82 -32.60 30.44
CA ILE A 487 3.83 -32.85 31.49
C ILE A 487 2.78 -33.81 30.98
N LYS A 488 2.26 -34.68 31.83
CA LYS A 488 1.13 -35.57 31.55
C LYS A 488 -0.12 -34.94 32.15
N ILE A 489 -1.14 -34.76 31.35
CA ILE A 489 -2.41 -34.20 31.78
C ILE A 489 -3.17 -35.26 32.59
N ILE A 490 -3.51 -34.96 33.83
CA ILE A 490 -4.20 -35.87 34.73
C ILE A 490 -5.69 -35.57 34.75
N LYS A 491 -6.05 -34.28 34.88
CA LYS A 491 -7.45 -33.86 34.96
C LYS A 491 -7.64 -32.48 34.38
N ILE A 492 -8.75 -32.28 33.63
CA ILE A 492 -9.18 -30.99 33.06
C ILE A 492 -10.46 -30.59 33.80
N GLY A 493 -10.46 -29.40 34.45
CA GLY A 493 -11.60 -28.83 35.21
C GLY A 493 -11.44 -27.33 35.28
N GLU A 494 -11.81 -26.67 36.39
CA GLU A 494 -11.56 -25.22 36.59
C GLU A 494 -10.08 -24.86 36.46
N LYS A 495 -9.19 -25.81 36.71
CA LYS A 495 -7.75 -25.79 36.42
C LYS A 495 -7.34 -27.14 35.87
N ILE A 496 -6.23 -27.19 35.16
CA ILE A 496 -5.61 -28.44 34.73
C ILE A 496 -4.70 -28.94 35.82
N GLN A 497 -4.82 -30.23 36.16
CA GLN A 497 -3.86 -30.96 36.98
C GLN A 497 -2.99 -31.79 36.04
N ALA A 498 -1.67 -31.66 36.19
CA ALA A 498 -0.71 -32.40 35.38
C ALA A 498 0.46 -32.86 36.26
N ASP A 499 1.16 -33.90 35.84
CA ASP A 499 2.39 -34.39 36.51
C ASP A 499 3.59 -34.17 35.59
N PHE A 500 4.71 -33.81 36.17
CA PHE A 500 6.01 -33.72 35.49
C PHE A 500 6.42 -35.11 34.96
N VAL A 501 6.89 -35.15 33.70
CA VAL A 501 7.35 -36.40 33.05
C VAL A 501 8.85 -36.39 32.84
N SER A 502 9.36 -35.39 32.09
CA SER A 502 10.79 -35.31 31.77
C SER A 502 11.17 -33.94 31.22
N LYS A 503 12.46 -33.61 31.20
CA LYS A 503 12.99 -32.41 30.50
C LYS A 503 13.41 -32.71 29.06
N GLU A 504 13.58 -33.97 28.69
CA GLU A 504 14.04 -34.39 27.35
C GLU A 504 12.99 -34.13 26.29
N ILE A 505 13.45 -33.89 25.05
CA ILE A 505 12.53 -33.64 23.92
C ILE A 505 11.92 -34.96 23.44
N ILE A 506 10.61 -35.10 23.58
CA ILE A 506 9.84 -36.22 23.03
C ILE A 506 9.31 -35.82 21.63
N LYS A 507 9.65 -36.61 20.61
CA LYS A 507 9.17 -36.36 19.23
C LYS A 507 7.67 -36.59 19.15
N GLY A 508 6.98 -35.69 18.38
CA GLY A 508 5.53 -35.82 18.13
C GLY A 508 4.64 -35.25 19.25
N VAL A 509 5.20 -34.79 20.34
CA VAL A 509 4.44 -34.15 21.44
C VAL A 509 4.13 -32.68 21.09
N ALA A 510 2.88 -32.26 21.32
CA ALA A 510 2.46 -30.87 21.14
C ALA A 510 3.24 -29.93 22.05
N LYS A 511 3.77 -28.85 21.48
CA LYS A 511 4.47 -27.79 22.23
C LYS A 511 3.50 -26.67 22.54
N ILE A 512 3.38 -26.31 23.80
CA ILE A 512 2.46 -25.32 24.33
C ILE A 512 3.25 -24.13 24.89
N GLN A 513 2.80 -22.92 24.60
CA GLN A 513 3.33 -21.70 25.20
C GLN A 513 2.82 -21.59 26.65
N TRP A 514 3.63 -21.00 27.51
CA TRP A 514 3.30 -20.87 28.92
C TRP A 514 3.95 -19.64 29.56
N VAL A 515 3.38 -19.17 30.66
CA VAL A 515 4.01 -18.22 31.60
C VAL A 515 3.86 -18.76 33.02
N ASN A 516 4.81 -18.41 33.89
CA ASN A 516 4.79 -18.82 35.32
C ASN A 516 3.83 -17.90 36.10
N ASP A 517 3.69 -18.13 37.42
CA ASP A 517 2.84 -17.33 38.31
C ASP A 517 3.44 -15.94 38.68
N ASP A 518 4.69 -15.65 38.27
CA ASP A 518 5.30 -14.31 38.31
C ASP A 518 5.05 -13.55 36.99
N PHE A 519 3.81 -13.59 36.48
CA PHE A 519 3.40 -12.90 35.24
C PHE A 519 3.06 -11.45 35.49
N LYS A 520 2.90 -10.69 34.38
CA LYS A 520 2.26 -9.39 34.34
C LYS A 520 1.03 -9.44 33.42
N GLU A 521 -0.02 -8.73 33.81
CA GLU A 521 -1.17 -8.55 32.93
C GLU A 521 -0.83 -7.58 31.80
N ILE A 522 -1.29 -7.88 30.60
CA ILE A 522 -1.07 -7.06 29.43
C ILE A 522 -2.38 -6.89 28.64
N LYS A 523 -2.60 -5.66 28.18
CA LYS A 523 -3.72 -5.29 27.32
C LYS A 523 -3.20 -4.84 25.96
N LEU A 524 -3.58 -5.53 24.90
CA LEU A 524 -3.16 -5.21 23.54
C LEU A 524 -4.37 -4.85 22.65
N LEU A 525 -4.29 -3.73 21.94
CA LEU A 525 -5.18 -3.47 20.82
C LEU A 525 -4.82 -4.40 19.67
N ASP A 526 -5.83 -5.00 19.04
CA ASP A 526 -5.68 -5.92 17.92
C ASP A 526 -6.42 -5.36 16.69
N PRO A 527 -5.71 -4.55 15.87
CA PRO A 527 -6.31 -3.92 14.70
C PRO A 527 -6.53 -4.93 13.57
N LYS A 528 -7.80 -5.21 13.27
CA LYS A 528 -8.22 -6.00 12.11
C LYS A 528 -8.47 -5.10 10.89
N LEU A 529 -8.72 -5.69 9.73
CA LEU A 529 -9.01 -4.92 8.52
C LEU A 529 -10.27 -4.08 8.69
N LEU A 530 -10.17 -2.79 8.37
CA LEU A 530 -11.32 -1.88 8.35
C LEU A 530 -12.31 -2.23 7.22
N TYR A 531 -11.78 -2.74 6.10
CA TYR A 531 -12.55 -3.26 4.97
C TYR A 531 -12.19 -4.74 4.73
N PRO A 532 -12.78 -5.68 5.48
CA PRO A 532 -12.54 -7.11 5.26
C PRO A 532 -13.07 -7.56 3.89
N VAL A 533 -14.16 -6.97 3.43
CA VAL A 533 -14.72 -7.08 2.09
C VAL A 533 -14.70 -5.71 1.42
N LYS A 534 -14.53 -5.68 0.10
CA LYS A 534 -14.45 -4.43 -0.66
C LYS A 534 -15.71 -3.58 -0.43
N ASN A 535 -15.52 -2.35 0.03
CA ASN A 535 -16.55 -1.35 0.35
C ASN A 535 -17.46 -1.68 1.55
N GLU A 536 -17.14 -2.70 2.34
CA GLU A 536 -17.87 -3.04 3.57
C GLU A 536 -17.01 -2.69 4.79
N ILE A 537 -17.48 -1.74 5.61
CA ILE A 537 -16.76 -1.28 6.81
C ILE A 537 -17.10 -2.18 7.99
N ASP A 538 -16.07 -2.75 8.62
CA ASP A 538 -16.19 -3.34 9.95
C ASP A 538 -15.88 -2.30 11.04
N LYS A 539 -16.93 -1.67 11.58
CA LYS A 539 -16.80 -0.68 12.68
C LYS A 539 -16.19 -1.29 13.94
N ASN A 540 -16.29 -2.61 14.12
CA ASN A 540 -15.77 -3.36 15.26
C ASN A 540 -14.39 -3.98 15.00
N SER A 541 -13.68 -3.54 13.95
CA SER A 541 -12.37 -4.06 13.56
C SER A 541 -11.22 -3.72 14.53
N MET A 542 -11.42 -2.87 15.52
CA MET A 542 -10.49 -2.69 16.64
C MET A 542 -10.88 -3.60 17.79
N LYS A 543 -10.16 -4.69 17.98
CA LYS A 543 -10.36 -5.63 19.09
C LYS A 543 -9.41 -5.31 20.24
N THR A 544 -9.71 -5.85 21.42
CA THR A 544 -8.80 -5.80 22.57
C THR A 544 -8.51 -7.23 22.99
N THR A 545 -7.24 -7.55 23.21
CA THR A 545 -6.76 -8.85 23.70
C THR A 545 -6.16 -8.64 25.07
N PHE A 546 -6.55 -9.47 26.03
CA PHE A 546 -5.97 -9.54 27.37
C PHE A 546 -5.15 -10.82 27.48
N GLY A 547 -4.08 -10.77 28.27
CA GLY A 547 -3.25 -11.93 28.50
C GLY A 547 -2.27 -11.74 29.62
N TYR A 548 -1.53 -12.81 29.93
CA TYR A 548 -0.42 -12.82 30.85
C TYR A 548 0.88 -12.90 30.08
N VAL A 549 1.85 -12.06 30.45
CA VAL A 549 3.19 -12.03 29.86
C VAL A 549 4.23 -12.25 30.95
N GLU A 550 5.34 -12.89 30.61
CA GLU A 550 6.44 -13.09 31.54
C GLU A 550 6.99 -11.79 32.13
N ASN A 551 7.38 -11.80 33.39
CA ASN A 551 7.85 -10.64 34.14
C ASN A 551 9.06 -9.91 33.50
N ASN A 552 9.83 -10.61 32.64
CA ASN A 552 10.95 -9.99 31.91
C ASN A 552 10.54 -8.84 30.98
N ILE A 553 9.25 -8.64 30.70
CA ILE A 553 8.74 -7.47 29.96
C ILE A 553 9.11 -6.16 30.64
N LEU A 554 9.23 -6.14 31.98
CA LEU A 554 9.64 -4.96 32.76
C LEU A 554 11.09 -4.53 32.52
N LYS A 555 11.92 -5.37 31.88
CA LYS A 555 13.28 -5.00 31.45
C LYS A 555 13.30 -4.22 30.14
N LEU A 556 12.16 -4.12 29.46
CA LEU A 556 12.03 -3.44 28.17
C LEU A 556 11.60 -1.98 28.39
N LYS A 557 11.60 -1.22 27.31
CA LYS A 557 11.15 0.18 27.29
C LYS A 557 9.88 0.33 26.47
N SER A 558 9.12 1.37 26.76
CA SER A 558 8.01 1.80 25.91
C SER A 558 8.51 2.05 24.46
N ASP A 559 7.62 1.91 23.50
CA ASP A 559 7.87 1.97 22.06
C ASP A 559 8.71 0.83 21.47
N MET A 560 9.20 -0.11 22.27
CA MET A 560 9.89 -1.28 21.73
C MET A 560 8.92 -2.24 21.03
N ILE A 561 9.43 -2.87 19.99
CA ILE A 561 8.75 -3.96 19.29
C ILE A 561 9.23 -5.29 19.86
N VAL A 562 8.29 -6.16 20.19
CA VAL A 562 8.52 -7.49 20.72
C VAL A 562 7.82 -8.55 19.89
N GLN A 563 8.35 -9.75 19.87
CA GLN A 563 7.68 -10.93 19.37
C GLN A 563 7.14 -11.73 20.58
N PHE A 564 5.82 -11.79 20.69
CA PHE A 564 5.20 -12.81 21.54
C PHE A 564 5.22 -14.12 20.75
N GLU A 565 6.10 -15.01 21.12
CA GLU A 565 6.35 -16.24 20.36
C GLU A 565 5.04 -17.02 20.11
N ARG A 566 4.84 -17.51 18.89
CA ARG A 566 3.61 -18.18 18.39
C ARG A 566 2.34 -17.32 18.32
N ILE A 567 2.35 -16.09 18.85
CA ILE A 567 1.18 -15.20 18.85
C ILE A 567 1.31 -14.10 17.81
N GLY A 568 2.46 -13.38 17.79
CA GLY A 568 2.64 -12.28 16.84
C GLY A 568 3.64 -11.25 17.32
N PHE A 569 3.73 -10.17 16.55
CA PHE A 569 4.55 -9.00 16.90
C PHE A 569 3.66 -7.91 17.49
N ALA A 570 4.13 -7.27 18.54
CA ALA A 570 3.46 -6.15 19.19
C ALA A 570 4.41 -4.99 19.43
N LYS A 571 3.90 -3.78 19.42
CA LYS A 571 4.58 -2.57 19.86
C LYS A 571 4.03 -2.19 21.22
N LEU A 572 4.93 -2.09 22.21
CA LEU A 572 4.62 -1.71 23.59
C LEU A 572 4.41 -0.19 23.65
N GLN A 573 3.40 0.28 24.41
CA GLN A 573 3.13 1.70 24.58
C GLN A 573 3.46 2.17 26.00
N ASN A 574 3.05 1.41 27.00
CA ASN A 574 3.33 1.70 28.40
C ASN A 574 3.74 0.41 29.11
N ILE A 575 4.71 0.51 30.02
CA ILE A 575 5.24 -0.63 30.81
C ILE A 575 5.17 -0.33 32.32
N ASP A 576 5.06 0.93 32.73
CA ASP A 576 5.28 1.34 34.12
C ASP A 576 4.11 0.98 35.05
N ASN A 577 2.88 1.37 34.70
CA ASN A 577 1.71 1.19 35.57
C ASN A 577 0.77 0.09 35.05
N GLU A 578 0.38 0.19 33.80
CA GLU A 578 -0.49 -0.74 33.11
C GLU A 578 0.21 -1.13 31.81
N ILE A 579 0.60 -2.41 31.69
CA ILE A 579 1.31 -2.85 30.49
C ILE A 579 0.32 -2.93 29.34
N ASN A 580 0.53 -2.08 28.36
CA ASN A 580 -0.33 -2.03 27.19
C ASN A 580 0.46 -1.78 25.90
N GLY A 581 -0.19 -2.00 24.78
CA GLY A 581 0.36 -1.82 23.45
C GLY A 581 -0.64 -2.22 22.38
N HIS A 582 -0.13 -2.60 21.22
CA HIS A 582 -0.96 -3.09 20.13
C HIS A 582 -0.21 -4.11 19.28
N PHE A 583 -0.97 -5.02 18.68
CA PHE A 583 -0.42 -5.93 17.70
C PHE A 583 -0.06 -5.18 16.41
N ILE A 584 1.13 -5.47 15.89
CA ILE A 584 1.54 -5.09 14.53
C ILE A 584 0.86 -6.05 13.56
N HIS A 585 1.01 -7.34 13.84
CA HIS A 585 0.31 -8.45 13.17
C HIS A 585 0.38 -9.72 14.04
N ARG A 586 -0.60 -10.61 13.88
CA ARG A 586 -0.64 -11.95 14.50
C ARG A 586 -0.15 -13.02 13.51
N PHE A 587 0.24 -14.18 14.03
CA PHE A 587 0.60 -15.34 13.19
C PHE A 587 -0.61 -16.09 12.68
#